data_4a33a4a1eca7c78496e66d29c5a408c1
#
_entry.id   4a33a4a1eca7c78496e66d29c5a408c1
#
_cell.length_a   1.000
_cell.length_b   1.000
_cell.length_c   1.000
_cell.angle_alpha   90.00
_cell.angle_beta   90.00
_cell.angle_gamma   90.00
#
_symmetry.space_group_name_H-M   'P 1'
#
loop_
_entity.id
_entity.type
_entity.pdbx_description
1 polymer ?
#
loop_
_entity_poly.entity_id
_entity_poly.type
_entity_poly.pdbx_seq_one_letter_code
_entity_poly.pdbx_strand_id
1 'polypeptide(L)'
;MAEINWRDNWDSALEEAKKENRRVLLELYMDGCPHCMKLHSETHVDPGVIQELNSKYIPVRLDGRQNMDIVKKFNVTGAPTTLVFEADGQELQRFPGYYAPADYLKQLEKAI
;
A
#
# COMPACT_ATOMS: atom_id res chain seq x y z
N MET A 1 -7.80 13.93 -14.15
CA MET A 1 -6.99 14.03 -12.93
C MET A 1 -6.33 12.70 -12.66
N ALA A 2 -5.09 12.74 -12.20
CA ALA A 2 -4.38 11.51 -11.87
C ALA A 2 -4.90 10.89 -10.59
N GLU A 3 -4.94 9.57 -10.55
CA GLU A 3 -5.30 8.80 -9.37
C GLU A 3 -4.31 7.67 -9.22
N ILE A 4 -4.18 7.12 -8.00
CA ILE A 4 -3.37 5.92 -7.78
C ILE A 4 -4.09 4.76 -8.46
N ASN A 5 -3.35 4.00 -9.27
CA ASN A 5 -3.90 2.85 -10.00
C ASN A 5 -3.91 1.61 -9.11
N TRP A 6 -4.79 1.60 -8.10
CA TRP A 6 -4.89 0.52 -7.15
C TRP A 6 -5.31 -0.79 -7.80
N ARG A 7 -4.58 -1.88 -7.46
CA ARG A 7 -5.00 -3.24 -7.76
C ARG A 7 -5.81 -3.76 -6.58
N ASP A 8 -6.67 -4.71 -6.85
CA ASP A 8 -7.56 -5.30 -5.84
C ASP A 8 -7.39 -6.81 -5.70
N ASN A 9 -6.31 -7.36 -6.23
CA ASN A 9 -6.00 -8.79 -6.12
C ASN A 9 -4.52 -8.96 -5.82
N TRP A 10 -4.23 -9.67 -4.72
CA TRP A 10 -2.86 -9.85 -4.26
C TRP A 10 -2.01 -10.71 -5.21
N ASP A 11 -2.55 -11.86 -5.61
CA ASP A 11 -1.78 -12.80 -6.44
C ASP A 11 -1.44 -12.23 -7.81
N SER A 12 -2.40 -11.60 -8.46
CA SER A 12 -2.15 -10.99 -9.76
C SER A 12 -1.20 -9.80 -9.67
N ALA A 13 -1.24 -9.06 -8.56
CA ALA A 13 -0.32 -7.94 -8.34
C ALA A 13 1.12 -8.45 -8.16
N LEU A 14 1.31 -9.56 -7.45
CA LEU A 14 2.64 -10.17 -7.31
C LEU A 14 3.19 -10.64 -8.65
N GLU A 15 2.35 -11.24 -9.49
CA GLU A 15 2.76 -11.66 -10.83
C GLU A 15 3.17 -10.46 -11.67
N GLU A 16 2.40 -9.40 -11.61
CA GLU A 16 2.70 -8.16 -12.33
C GLU A 16 4.03 -7.57 -11.86
N ALA A 17 4.27 -7.56 -10.56
CA ALA A 17 5.49 -7.03 -9.96
C ALA A 17 6.72 -7.80 -10.43
N LYS A 18 6.64 -9.14 -10.46
CA LYS A 18 7.73 -9.99 -10.93
C LYS A 18 8.02 -9.74 -12.40
N LYS A 19 6.97 -9.64 -13.21
CA LYS A 19 7.09 -9.43 -14.64
C LYS A 19 7.74 -8.09 -14.97
N GLU A 20 7.39 -7.05 -14.22
CA GLU A 20 7.89 -5.70 -14.46
C GLU A 20 9.10 -5.33 -13.60
N ASN A 21 9.50 -6.20 -12.68
CA ASN A 21 10.57 -5.96 -11.71
C ASN A 21 10.32 -4.68 -10.92
N ARG A 22 9.10 -4.54 -10.39
CA ARG A 22 8.67 -3.40 -9.58
C ARG A 22 8.29 -3.85 -8.19
N ARG A 23 8.51 -2.97 -7.21
CA ARG A 23 8.10 -3.23 -5.84
C ARG A 23 6.60 -3.18 -5.70
N VAL A 24 6.08 -3.88 -4.69
CA VAL A 24 4.65 -3.89 -4.37
C VAL A 24 4.43 -3.02 -3.13
N LEU A 25 3.40 -2.17 -3.19
CA LEU A 25 2.94 -1.45 -2.01
C LEU A 25 1.52 -1.94 -1.70
N LEU A 26 1.37 -2.57 -0.53
CA LEU A 26 0.09 -3.10 -0.09
C LEU A 26 -0.47 -2.24 1.02
N GLU A 27 -1.69 -1.74 0.83
CA GLU A 27 -2.43 -1.09 1.90
C GLU A 27 -3.60 -1.98 2.31
N LEU A 28 -3.62 -2.32 3.61
CA LEU A 28 -4.75 -3.02 4.20
C LEU A 28 -5.58 -2.02 4.99
N TYR A 29 -6.84 -1.87 4.61
CA TYR A 29 -7.76 -0.94 5.24
C TYR A 29 -8.99 -1.68 5.76
N MET A 30 -9.86 -0.98 6.48
CA MET A 30 -11.15 -1.52 6.93
C MET A 30 -12.21 -0.45 6.75
N ASP A 31 -13.43 -0.87 6.39
CA ASP A 31 -14.55 0.05 6.30
C ASP A 31 -14.88 0.63 7.67
N GLY A 32 -15.25 1.92 7.70
CA GLY A 32 -15.58 2.60 8.95
C GLY A 32 -14.38 2.99 9.79
N CYS A 33 -13.17 2.80 9.30
CA CYS A 33 -11.94 3.17 9.99
C CYS A 33 -11.62 4.65 9.74
N PRO A 34 -11.66 5.53 10.75
CA PRO A 34 -11.41 6.97 10.53
C PRO A 34 -10.02 7.26 9.97
N HIS A 35 -8.99 6.59 10.47
CA HIS A 35 -7.62 6.81 9.99
C HIS A 35 -7.44 6.30 8.55
N CYS A 36 -8.12 5.22 8.19
CA CYS A 36 -8.12 4.72 6.81
C CYS A 36 -8.76 5.73 5.87
N MET A 37 -9.90 6.29 6.28
CA MET A 37 -10.62 7.30 5.50
C MET A 37 -9.78 8.56 5.32
N LYS A 38 -9.11 8.99 6.38
CA LYS A 38 -8.26 10.18 6.35
C LYS A 38 -7.06 9.97 5.42
N LEU A 39 -6.42 8.80 5.49
CA LEU A 39 -5.31 8.46 4.61
C LEU A 39 -5.74 8.51 3.15
N HIS A 40 -6.91 7.93 2.86
CA HIS A 40 -7.42 7.87 1.49
C HIS A 40 -7.84 9.25 0.96
N SER A 41 -8.44 10.10 1.80
CA SER A 41 -8.94 11.40 1.37
C SER A 41 -7.88 12.50 1.33
N GLU A 42 -6.78 12.36 2.07
CA GLU A 42 -5.76 13.40 2.16
C GLU A 42 -4.43 13.00 1.51
N THR A 43 -3.94 11.79 1.79
CA THR A 43 -2.62 11.36 1.32
C THR A 43 -2.69 10.74 -0.06
N HIS A 44 -3.68 9.88 -0.30
CA HIS A 44 -3.81 9.21 -1.59
C HIS A 44 -4.21 10.15 -2.74
N VAL A 45 -4.61 11.37 -2.44
CA VAL A 45 -4.95 12.37 -3.46
C VAL A 45 -3.81 13.36 -3.71
N ASP A 46 -2.73 13.26 -2.97
CA ASP A 46 -1.58 14.14 -3.13
C ASP A 46 -0.83 13.82 -4.43
N PRO A 47 -0.55 14.82 -5.29
CA PRO A 47 0.11 14.55 -6.58
C PRO A 47 1.46 13.85 -6.46
N GLY A 48 2.26 14.19 -5.46
CA GLY A 48 3.55 13.55 -5.24
C GLY A 48 3.43 12.09 -4.86
N VAL A 49 2.46 11.77 -4.00
CA VAL A 49 2.18 10.38 -3.60
C VAL A 49 1.66 9.58 -4.80
N ILE A 50 0.71 10.14 -5.55
CA ILE A 50 0.16 9.49 -6.73
C ILE A 50 1.27 9.16 -7.72
N GLN A 51 2.13 10.12 -8.02
CA GLN A 51 3.22 9.91 -8.97
C GLN A 51 4.19 8.83 -8.49
N GLU A 52 4.57 8.88 -7.22
CA GLU A 52 5.51 7.92 -6.65
C GLU A 52 4.94 6.49 -6.72
N LEU A 53 3.69 6.31 -6.28
CA LEU A 53 3.09 4.99 -6.25
C LEU A 53 2.86 4.43 -7.65
N ASN A 54 2.40 5.26 -8.59
CA ASN A 54 2.12 4.79 -9.94
C ASN A 54 3.39 4.50 -10.75
N SER A 55 4.48 5.23 -10.48
CA SER A 55 5.70 5.09 -11.28
C SER A 55 6.66 4.03 -10.74
N LYS A 56 6.73 3.84 -9.42
CA LYS A 56 7.75 2.98 -8.80
C LYS A 56 7.20 1.70 -8.19
N TYR A 57 5.90 1.61 -7.97
CA TYR A 57 5.29 0.49 -7.27
C TYR A 57 4.17 -0.12 -8.08
N ILE A 58 3.78 -1.34 -7.70
CA ILE A 58 2.50 -1.93 -8.03
C ILE A 58 1.63 -1.71 -6.79
N PRO A 59 0.76 -0.69 -6.77
CA PRO A 59 -0.03 -0.40 -5.57
C PRO A 59 -1.25 -1.31 -5.49
N VAL A 60 -1.44 -1.91 -4.31
CA VAL A 60 -2.56 -2.83 -4.03
C VAL A 60 -3.28 -2.33 -2.79
N ARG A 61 -4.60 -2.22 -2.85
CA ARG A 61 -5.41 -1.78 -1.73
C ARG A 61 -6.50 -2.80 -1.48
N LEU A 62 -6.49 -3.42 -0.29
CA LEU A 62 -7.38 -4.51 0.06
C LEU A 62 -8.09 -4.24 1.37
N ASP A 63 -9.39 -4.60 1.42
CA ASP A 63 -10.15 -4.59 2.66
C ASP A 63 -9.71 -5.78 3.50
N GLY A 64 -9.20 -5.51 4.71
CA GLY A 64 -8.68 -6.56 5.58
C GLY A 64 -9.74 -7.58 5.99
N ARG A 65 -11.01 -7.15 6.12
CA ARG A 65 -12.10 -8.07 6.49
C ARG A 65 -12.42 -9.08 5.39
N GLN A 66 -12.19 -8.70 4.14
CA GLN A 66 -12.42 -9.57 2.99
C GLN A 66 -11.17 -10.32 2.56
N ASN A 67 -10.04 -10.07 3.23
CA ASN A 67 -8.75 -10.66 2.91
C ASN A 67 -8.03 -11.11 4.18
N MET A 68 -8.75 -11.84 5.03
CA MET A 68 -8.22 -12.28 6.33
C MET A 68 -7.03 -13.22 6.20
N ASP A 69 -6.93 -13.95 5.11
CA ASP A 69 -5.77 -14.80 4.81
C ASP A 69 -4.50 -13.95 4.66
N ILE A 70 -4.61 -12.82 3.99
CA ILE A 70 -3.51 -11.86 3.81
C ILE A 70 -3.15 -11.20 5.15
N VAL A 71 -4.15 -10.76 5.90
CA VAL A 71 -3.97 -10.15 7.22
C VAL A 71 -3.21 -11.10 8.15
N LYS A 72 -3.59 -12.37 8.17
CA LYS A 72 -2.93 -13.38 9.00
C LYS A 72 -1.53 -13.72 8.51
N LYS A 73 -1.37 -13.85 7.20
CA LYS A 73 -0.09 -14.18 6.58
C LYS A 73 0.99 -13.17 6.97
N PHE A 74 0.64 -11.88 7.00
CA PHE A 74 1.59 -10.81 7.31
C PHE A 74 1.49 -10.31 8.74
N ASN A 75 0.71 -10.95 9.59
CA ASN A 75 0.54 -10.58 11.00
C ASN A 75 0.15 -9.12 11.19
N VAL A 76 -0.79 -8.64 10.39
CA VAL A 76 -1.25 -7.25 10.48
C VAL A 76 -2.29 -7.18 11.60
N THR A 77 -2.09 -6.22 12.53
CA THR A 77 -2.92 -6.10 13.74
C THR A 77 -3.79 -4.86 13.79
N GLY A 78 -3.70 -4.00 12.80
CA GLY A 78 -4.51 -2.77 12.79
C GLY A 78 -4.63 -2.21 11.39
N ALA A 79 -5.47 -1.19 11.24
CA ALA A 79 -5.71 -0.53 9.97
C ALA A 79 -5.68 0.99 10.14
N PRO A 80 -5.19 1.73 9.14
CA PRO A 80 -4.54 1.19 7.94
C PRO A 80 -3.14 0.69 8.24
N THR A 81 -2.66 -0.30 7.50
CA THR A 81 -1.26 -0.71 7.54
C THR A 81 -0.74 -0.74 6.11
N THR A 82 0.37 -0.07 5.88
CA THR A 82 1.03 -0.04 4.58
C THR A 82 2.29 -0.90 4.65
N LEU A 83 2.43 -1.83 3.69
CA LEU A 83 3.58 -2.72 3.60
C LEU A 83 4.21 -2.57 2.23
N VAL A 84 5.55 -2.58 2.19
CA VAL A 84 6.31 -2.48 0.96
C VAL A 84 7.10 -3.77 0.77
N PHE A 85 7.05 -4.33 -0.44
CA PHE A 85 7.71 -5.59 -0.77
C PHE A 85 8.60 -5.43 -1.99
N GLU A 86 9.68 -6.23 -2.03
CA GLU A 86 10.44 -6.43 -3.25
C GLU A 86 9.56 -7.15 -4.29
N ALA A 87 10.00 -7.10 -5.55
CA ALA A 87 9.28 -7.79 -6.63
C ALA A 87 9.14 -9.30 -6.39
N ASP A 88 10.03 -9.89 -5.59
CA ASP A 88 9.98 -11.32 -5.25
C ASP A 88 9.11 -11.65 -4.04
N GLY A 89 8.50 -10.62 -3.42
CA GLY A 89 7.60 -10.80 -2.27
C GLY A 89 8.24 -10.64 -0.92
N GLN A 90 9.54 -10.31 -0.85
CA GLN A 90 10.19 -10.05 0.44
C GLN A 90 9.74 -8.70 1.02
N GLU A 91 9.27 -8.71 2.26
CA GLU A 91 8.86 -7.49 2.93
C GLU A 91 10.07 -6.61 3.25
N LEU A 92 10.00 -5.32 2.88
CA LEU A 92 11.06 -4.35 3.11
C LEU A 92 10.74 -3.39 4.24
N GLN A 93 9.48 -3.00 4.36
CA GLN A 93 9.05 -1.95 5.29
C GLN A 93 7.57 -2.09 5.57
N ARG A 94 7.15 -1.74 6.78
CA ARG A 94 5.73 -1.54 7.08
C ARG A 94 5.59 -0.35 8.01
N PHE A 95 4.51 0.38 7.84
CA PHE A 95 4.18 1.49 8.72
C PHE A 95 2.67 1.53 8.94
N PRO A 96 2.24 1.47 10.21
CA PRO A 96 0.83 1.49 10.54
C PRO A 96 0.31 2.92 10.68
N GLY A 97 -0.98 3.09 10.42
CA GLY A 97 -1.67 4.34 10.71
C GLY A 97 -1.65 5.37 9.59
N TYR A 98 -2.15 6.53 9.94
CA TYR A 98 -2.20 7.68 9.04
C TYR A 98 -0.86 8.40 8.99
N TYR A 99 -0.45 8.78 7.77
CA TYR A 99 0.69 9.65 7.54
C TYR A 99 0.29 10.72 6.54
N ALA A 100 0.62 11.98 6.84
CA ALA A 100 0.45 13.08 5.89
C ALA A 100 1.34 12.85 4.68
N PRO A 101 1.05 13.48 3.52
CA PRO A 101 1.78 13.17 2.27
C PRO A 101 3.30 13.20 2.38
N ALA A 102 3.87 14.24 2.98
CA ALA A 102 5.34 14.33 3.10
C ALA A 102 5.91 13.22 3.98
N ASP A 103 5.24 12.91 5.08
CA ASP A 103 5.68 11.86 6.00
C ASP A 103 5.49 10.46 5.39
N TYR A 104 4.43 10.29 4.61
CA TYR A 104 4.19 9.05 3.88
C TYR A 104 5.35 8.77 2.92
N LEU A 105 5.75 9.77 2.15
CA LEU A 105 6.88 9.64 1.22
C LEU A 105 8.19 9.34 1.96
N LYS A 106 8.39 9.93 3.14
CA LYS A 106 9.57 9.63 3.95
C LYS A 106 9.58 8.18 4.43
N GLN A 107 8.42 7.63 4.78
CA GLN A 107 8.33 6.23 5.16
C GLN A 107 8.72 5.32 3.99
N LEU A 108 8.32 5.66 2.78
CA LEU A 108 8.67 4.88 1.59
C LEU A 108 10.19 4.90 1.35
N GLU A 109 10.87 6.00 1.63
CA GLU A 109 12.32 6.10 1.48
C GLU A 109 13.07 5.10 2.38
N LYS A 110 12.50 4.76 3.52
CA LYS A 110 13.12 3.80 4.45
C LYS A 110 13.13 2.37 3.92
N ALA A 111 12.34 2.09 2.90
CA ALA A 111 12.28 0.77 2.27
C ALA A 111 13.43 0.51 1.29
N ILE A 112 14.27 1.48 1.07
CA ILE A 112 15.37 1.38 0.10
C ILE A 112 16.59 0.64 0.69
#